data_6282289e51692cf7577c4ce66970cd3b
#
_entry.id   6282289e51692cf7577c4ce66970cd3b
#
_cell.length_a   1.000
_cell.length_b   1.000
_cell.length_c   1.000
_cell.angle_alpha   90.00
_cell.angle_beta   90.00
_cell.angle_gamma   90.00
#
_symmetry.space_group_name_H-M   'P 1'
#
loop_
_entity.id
_entity.type
_entity.pdbx_description
1 polymer ?
#
loop_
_entity_poly.entity_id
_entity_poly.type
_entity_poly.pdbx_seq_one_letter_code
_entity_poly.pdbx_strand_id
1 'polypeptide(L)'
;DFNPLSSMAVKARILAKGMSKLTVPIANSQSTFLVLNQLKTNITRSPSEALTTPYMTPGGKAMIYAYSLRIWLTGRKAKASYVLDDKGFRIGSEVKVKLEKSRFGTQGRLCNFRILWGEEIGVQDEESWFDAIGGSPRLKRSGAWYELLDKDDNTIGTKFQASKWVERLADENFRNNVLEIMEEEVIMKFDNRTADASEVYGEQE
;
A
#
# COMPACT_ATOMS: atom_id res chain seq x y z
N ASP A 1 -15.23 35.09 -22.90
CA ASP A 1 -15.71 34.76 -21.55
C ASP A 1 -15.29 33.36 -21.19
N PHE A 2 -14.35 33.27 -20.24
CA PHE A 2 -13.85 31.98 -19.72
C PHE A 2 -14.92 31.41 -18.76
N ASN A 3 -15.59 30.33 -19.17
CA ASN A 3 -16.49 29.59 -18.29
C ASN A 3 -15.78 28.41 -17.66
N PRO A 4 -15.41 28.49 -16.36
CA PRO A 4 -14.64 27.43 -15.66
C PRO A 4 -15.37 26.09 -15.63
N LEU A 5 -16.70 26.09 -15.52
CA LEU A 5 -17.53 24.89 -15.46
C LEU A 5 -17.53 24.13 -16.80
N SER A 6 -17.58 24.85 -17.93
CA SER A 6 -17.53 24.21 -19.26
C SER A 6 -16.17 23.59 -19.55
N SER A 7 -15.07 24.22 -19.10
CA SER A 7 -13.72 23.70 -19.31
C SER A 7 -13.43 22.44 -18.48
N MET A 8 -13.94 22.34 -17.26
CA MET A 8 -13.83 21.13 -16.43
C MET A 8 -14.60 19.94 -17.04
N ALA A 9 -15.80 20.16 -17.54
CA ALA A 9 -16.59 19.14 -18.20
C ALA A 9 -15.96 18.65 -19.51
N VAL A 10 -15.26 19.51 -20.26
CA VAL A 10 -14.54 19.16 -21.48
C VAL A 10 -13.35 18.23 -21.16
N LYS A 11 -12.53 18.57 -20.18
CA LYS A 11 -11.41 17.72 -19.75
C LYS A 11 -11.86 16.32 -19.33
N ALA A 12 -12.92 16.22 -18.53
CA ALA A 12 -13.46 14.94 -18.08
C ALA A 12 -13.97 14.08 -19.27
N ARG A 13 -14.62 14.70 -20.27
CA ARG A 13 -15.09 14.01 -21.48
C ARG A 13 -13.93 13.52 -22.36
N ILE A 14 -12.90 14.32 -22.55
CA ILE A 14 -11.71 13.94 -23.34
C ILE A 14 -11.02 12.74 -22.67
N LEU A 15 -10.81 12.79 -21.34
CA LEU A 15 -10.22 11.69 -20.59
C LEU A 15 -11.07 10.43 -20.66
N ALA A 16 -12.39 10.53 -20.50
CA ALA A 16 -13.30 9.39 -20.63
C ALA A 16 -13.17 8.70 -22.00
N LYS A 17 -13.21 9.51 -23.09
CA LYS A 17 -13.05 9.00 -24.44
C LYS A 17 -11.67 8.38 -24.68
N GLY A 18 -10.61 8.98 -24.14
CA GLY A 18 -9.26 8.46 -24.20
C GLY A 18 -9.13 7.12 -23.51
N MET A 19 -9.61 6.98 -22.27
CA MET A 19 -9.58 5.74 -21.50
C MET A 19 -10.36 4.62 -22.21
N SER A 20 -11.55 4.89 -22.73
CA SER A 20 -12.33 3.90 -23.49
C SER A 20 -11.59 3.39 -24.71
N LYS A 21 -10.84 4.25 -25.41
CA LYS A 21 -10.06 3.84 -26.59
C LYS A 21 -8.82 3.02 -26.23
N LEU A 22 -8.24 3.22 -25.04
CA LEU A 22 -7.05 2.52 -24.59
C LEU A 22 -7.34 1.12 -24.05
N THR A 23 -8.57 0.83 -23.64
CA THR A 23 -8.92 -0.44 -22.98
C THR A 23 -8.58 -1.66 -23.85
N VAL A 24 -9.00 -1.66 -25.12
CA VAL A 24 -8.76 -2.79 -26.04
C VAL A 24 -7.29 -2.94 -26.40
N PRO A 25 -6.57 -1.88 -26.83
CA PRO A 25 -5.12 -1.97 -27.06
C PRO A 25 -4.32 -2.49 -25.87
N ILE A 26 -4.62 -2.00 -24.66
CA ILE A 26 -3.94 -2.46 -23.43
C ILE A 26 -4.19 -3.94 -23.19
N ALA A 27 -5.45 -4.40 -23.33
CA ALA A 27 -5.80 -5.80 -23.14
C ALA A 27 -5.10 -6.69 -24.18
N ASN A 28 -5.12 -6.31 -25.45
CA ASN A 28 -4.51 -7.10 -26.54
C ASN A 28 -2.97 -7.17 -26.42
N SER A 29 -2.34 -6.11 -25.92
CA SER A 29 -0.88 -6.08 -25.71
C SER A 29 -0.44 -6.73 -24.40
N GLN A 30 -1.37 -7.19 -23.56
CA GLN A 30 -1.10 -7.70 -22.20
C GLN A 30 -0.23 -6.76 -21.37
N SER A 31 -0.41 -5.46 -21.57
CA SER A 31 0.38 -4.42 -20.93
C SER A 31 -0.30 -3.86 -19.70
N THR A 32 0.49 -3.35 -18.76
CA THR A 32 -0.02 -2.57 -17.63
C THR A 32 0.10 -1.08 -17.95
N PHE A 33 -1.01 -0.34 -17.82
CA PHE A 33 -1.05 1.09 -18.00
C PHE A 33 -1.09 1.80 -16.64
N LEU A 34 0.01 2.45 -16.28
CA LEU A 34 0.15 3.19 -15.02
C LEU A 34 -0.15 4.67 -15.23
N VAL A 35 -1.10 5.21 -14.47
CA VAL A 35 -1.46 6.62 -14.48
C VAL A 35 -1.07 7.28 -13.17
N LEU A 36 -0.13 8.22 -13.23
CA LEU A 36 0.24 9.06 -12.10
C LEU A 36 -0.70 10.28 -12.03
N ASN A 37 -1.28 10.51 -10.85
CA ASN A 37 -2.17 11.64 -10.62
C ASN A 37 -1.95 12.24 -9.23
N GLN A 38 -2.36 13.48 -9.03
CA GLN A 38 -2.27 14.15 -7.74
C GLN A 38 -3.55 13.97 -6.94
N LEU A 39 -3.41 13.75 -5.62
CA LEU A 39 -4.49 13.89 -4.66
C LEU A 39 -4.68 15.37 -4.33
N LYS A 40 -5.93 15.83 -4.41
CA LYS A 40 -6.35 17.16 -3.95
C LYS A 40 -7.27 17.00 -2.76
N THR A 41 -7.17 17.90 -1.80
CA THR A 41 -8.15 17.96 -0.71
C THR A 41 -9.54 18.22 -1.30
N ASN A 42 -10.49 17.43 -0.87
CA ASN A 42 -11.90 17.65 -1.24
C ASN A 42 -12.45 18.80 -0.42
N ILE A 43 -12.65 19.93 -1.07
CA ILE A 43 -13.26 21.11 -0.45
C ILE A 43 -14.77 20.95 -0.62
N THR A 44 -15.41 20.38 0.37
CA THR A 44 -16.87 20.23 0.41
C THR A 44 -17.49 21.16 1.46
N ARG A 45 -18.76 21.51 1.26
CA ARG A 45 -19.55 22.30 2.21
C ARG A 45 -20.06 21.46 3.39
N SER A 46 -20.03 20.13 3.25
CA SER A 46 -20.49 19.20 4.28
C SER A 46 -19.30 18.65 5.10
N PRO A 47 -19.23 18.91 6.43
CA PRO A 47 -18.19 18.33 7.27
C PRO A 47 -18.17 16.81 7.26
N SER A 48 -19.32 16.15 7.16
CA SER A 48 -19.44 14.69 7.10
C SER A 48 -18.84 14.13 5.80
N GLU A 49 -19.07 14.80 4.67
CA GLU A 49 -18.48 14.41 3.39
C GLU A 49 -16.95 14.62 3.39
N ALA A 50 -16.45 15.66 4.03
CA ALA A 50 -15.02 15.89 4.19
C ALA A 50 -14.32 14.77 4.97
N LEU A 51 -15.00 14.16 5.95
CA LEU A 51 -14.47 13.03 6.72
C LEU A 51 -14.49 11.73 5.93
N THR A 52 -15.55 11.48 5.17
CA THR A 52 -15.71 10.24 4.40
C THR A 52 -14.93 10.24 3.09
N THR A 53 -14.80 11.41 2.45
CA THR A 53 -14.12 11.57 1.16
C THR A 53 -13.12 12.73 1.22
N PRO A 54 -12.03 12.61 2.01
CA PRO A 54 -11.12 13.74 2.26
C PRO A 54 -10.30 14.15 1.04
N TYR A 55 -10.18 13.27 0.06
CA TYR A 55 -9.38 13.51 -1.14
C TYR A 55 -10.17 13.25 -2.41
N MET A 56 -9.83 14.01 -3.44
CA MET A 56 -10.30 13.83 -4.81
C MET A 56 -9.14 13.83 -5.79
N THR A 57 -9.33 13.21 -6.95
CA THR A 57 -8.37 13.25 -8.04
C THR A 57 -8.92 14.02 -9.23
N PRO A 58 -8.11 14.85 -9.89
CA PRO A 58 -8.47 15.44 -11.16
C PRO A 58 -8.82 14.37 -12.21
N GLY A 59 -9.71 14.70 -13.15
CA GLY A 59 -10.08 13.79 -14.25
C GLY A 59 -11.51 13.29 -14.22
N GLY A 60 -12.26 13.60 -13.16
CA GLY A 60 -13.68 13.28 -13.03
C GLY A 60 -13.97 11.80 -12.80
N LYS A 61 -15.26 11.45 -12.76
CA LYS A 61 -15.74 10.09 -12.45
C LYS A 61 -15.28 9.02 -13.45
N ALA A 62 -15.05 9.40 -14.72
CA ALA A 62 -14.61 8.45 -15.75
C ALA A 62 -13.30 7.75 -15.40
N MET A 63 -12.35 8.48 -14.82
CA MET A 63 -11.09 7.92 -14.34
C MET A 63 -11.33 6.86 -13.24
N ILE A 64 -12.27 7.14 -12.32
CA ILE A 64 -12.60 6.22 -11.22
C ILE A 64 -13.16 4.90 -11.75
N TYR A 65 -13.93 4.93 -12.84
CA TYR A 65 -14.48 3.72 -13.46
C TYR A 65 -13.44 2.95 -14.30
N ALA A 66 -12.46 3.64 -14.90
CA ALA A 66 -11.45 3.02 -15.74
C ALA A 66 -10.42 2.17 -14.96
N TYR A 67 -10.07 2.57 -13.73
CA TYR A 67 -9.05 1.87 -12.95
C TYR A 67 -9.46 0.45 -12.54
N SER A 68 -8.55 -0.50 -12.72
CA SER A 68 -8.60 -1.80 -12.07
C SER A 68 -8.09 -1.72 -10.64
N LEU A 69 -6.99 -1.02 -10.44
CA LEU A 69 -6.41 -0.70 -9.13
C LEU A 69 -6.30 0.82 -8.98
N ARG A 70 -6.55 1.30 -7.76
CA ARG A 70 -6.29 2.70 -7.37
C ARG A 70 -5.55 2.72 -6.05
N ILE A 71 -4.35 3.24 -6.09
CA ILE A 71 -3.45 3.30 -4.95
C ILE A 71 -3.27 4.76 -4.55
N TRP A 72 -3.47 5.05 -3.29
CA TRP A 72 -3.19 6.36 -2.71
C TRP A 72 -1.88 6.33 -1.96
N LEU A 73 -0.99 7.25 -2.30
CA LEU A 73 0.24 7.52 -1.57
C LEU A 73 0.04 8.83 -0.80
N THR A 74 0.03 8.74 0.51
CA THR A 74 -0.20 9.90 1.37
C THR A 74 0.95 10.06 2.37
N GLY A 75 1.51 11.27 2.45
CA GLY A 75 2.47 11.62 3.49
C GLY A 75 1.73 12.16 4.72
N ARG A 76 2.10 11.73 5.91
CA ARG A 76 1.66 12.40 7.13
C ARG A 76 2.39 13.73 7.26
N LYS A 77 1.67 14.81 7.53
CA LYS A 77 2.27 16.12 7.82
C LYS A 77 2.84 16.21 9.25
N ALA A 78 2.60 15.19 10.06
CA ALA A 78 3.07 15.14 11.43
C ALA A 78 4.57 14.84 11.53
N LYS A 79 5.27 15.40 12.50
CA LYS A 79 6.69 15.11 12.79
C LYS A 79 6.96 13.61 12.95
N ALA A 80 5.97 12.82 13.38
CA ALA A 80 6.05 11.38 13.52
C ALA A 80 6.31 10.62 12.19
N SER A 81 6.08 11.26 11.04
CA SER A 81 6.39 10.65 9.72
C SER A 81 7.72 11.15 9.13
N TYR A 82 8.49 11.91 9.88
CA TYR A 82 9.81 12.32 9.46
C TYR A 82 10.82 11.23 9.81
N VAL A 83 11.62 10.83 8.86
CA VAL A 83 12.80 10.03 9.13
C VAL A 83 13.93 11.01 9.43
N LEU A 84 14.49 10.90 10.64
CA LEU A 84 15.55 11.77 11.13
C LEU A 84 16.86 11.01 11.22
N ASP A 85 17.97 11.69 11.00
CA ASP A 85 19.30 11.18 11.30
C ASP A 85 19.62 11.28 12.81
N ASP A 86 20.79 10.81 13.20
CA ASP A 86 21.27 10.83 14.58
C ASP A 86 21.44 12.26 15.13
N LYS A 87 21.52 13.27 14.27
CA LYS A 87 21.62 14.70 14.60
C LYS A 87 20.26 15.39 14.63
N GLY A 88 19.18 14.67 14.31
CA GLY A 88 17.84 15.21 14.27
C GLY A 88 17.46 15.93 12.98
N PHE A 89 18.28 15.85 11.92
CA PHE A 89 17.92 16.37 10.60
C PHE A 89 17.01 15.42 9.87
N ARG A 90 16.05 15.98 9.16
CA ARG A 90 15.13 15.20 8.35
C ARG A 90 15.81 14.70 7.09
N ILE A 91 15.97 13.39 6.97
CA ILE A 91 16.59 12.69 5.85
C ILE A 91 15.60 11.91 4.99
N GLY A 92 14.33 11.88 5.38
CA GLY A 92 13.32 11.14 4.63
C GLY A 92 11.91 11.37 5.12
N SER A 93 11.02 10.56 4.59
CA SER A 93 9.59 10.55 4.94
C SER A 93 9.03 9.14 4.94
N GLU A 94 8.12 8.88 5.87
CA GLU A 94 7.24 7.72 5.82
C GLU A 94 6.03 8.02 4.92
N VAL A 95 5.73 7.12 4.00
CA VAL A 95 4.60 7.18 3.08
C VAL A 95 3.59 6.12 3.49
N LYS A 96 2.34 6.54 3.66
CA LYS A 96 1.21 5.62 3.86
C LYS A 96 0.60 5.28 2.51
N VAL A 97 0.50 3.99 2.22
CA VAL A 97 -0.15 3.44 1.03
C VAL A 97 -1.52 2.92 1.41
N LYS A 98 -2.53 3.24 0.61
CA LYS A 98 -3.87 2.68 0.72
C LYS A 98 -4.31 2.16 -0.64
N LEU A 99 -4.71 0.89 -0.70
CA LEU A 99 -5.41 0.34 -1.85
C LEU A 99 -6.86 0.82 -1.81
N GLU A 100 -7.12 1.97 -2.43
CA GLU A 100 -8.43 2.64 -2.39
C GLU A 100 -9.49 1.91 -3.19
N LYS A 101 -9.10 1.32 -4.32
CA LYS A 101 -9.97 0.51 -5.17
C LYS A 101 -9.21 -0.68 -5.71
N SER A 102 -9.88 -1.82 -5.74
CA SER A 102 -9.45 -3.03 -6.43
C SER A 102 -10.64 -3.71 -7.08
N ARG A 103 -10.47 -4.18 -8.32
CA ARG A 103 -11.41 -5.09 -8.99
C ARG A 103 -11.11 -6.55 -8.71
N PHE A 104 -10.01 -6.82 -8.03
CA PHE A 104 -9.53 -8.16 -7.69
C PHE A 104 -9.83 -8.56 -6.23
N GLY A 105 -10.78 -7.90 -5.59
CA GLY A 105 -11.05 -8.05 -4.16
C GLY A 105 -10.08 -7.19 -3.32
N THR A 106 -9.90 -7.51 -2.07
CA THR A 106 -8.85 -6.98 -1.16
C THR A 106 -8.73 -5.45 -1.04
N GLN A 107 -9.79 -4.71 -1.35
CA GLN A 107 -9.86 -3.25 -1.19
C GLN A 107 -9.64 -2.84 0.27
N GLY A 108 -9.03 -1.67 0.48
CA GLY A 108 -8.82 -1.09 1.81
C GLY A 108 -7.51 -1.50 2.50
N ARG A 109 -6.68 -2.33 1.86
CA ARG A 109 -5.35 -2.68 2.39
C ARG A 109 -4.50 -1.45 2.60
N LEU A 110 -3.71 -1.49 3.67
CA LEU A 110 -2.80 -0.42 4.07
C LEU A 110 -1.40 -1.00 4.26
N CYS A 111 -0.39 -0.27 3.82
CA CYS A 111 1.00 -0.48 4.19
C CYS A 111 1.72 0.87 4.32
N ASN A 112 2.88 0.86 4.93
CA ASN A 112 3.76 2.02 5.01
C ASN A 112 5.12 1.63 4.48
N PHE A 113 5.82 2.59 3.89
CA PHE A 113 7.24 2.46 3.56
C PHE A 113 7.93 3.80 3.75
N ARG A 114 9.26 3.78 3.82
CA ARG A 114 10.08 4.97 3.97
C ARG A 114 10.78 5.30 2.66
N ILE A 115 10.93 6.59 2.41
CA ILE A 115 11.76 7.11 1.32
C ILE A 115 12.84 7.97 1.96
N LEU A 116 14.10 7.63 1.74
CA LEU A 116 15.23 8.46 2.13
C LEU A 116 15.65 9.38 0.99
N TRP A 117 16.22 10.53 1.36
CA TRP A 117 16.76 11.53 0.44
C TRP A 117 18.29 11.50 0.50
N GLY A 118 18.96 11.71 -0.59
CA GLY A 118 20.42 11.74 -0.67
C GLY A 118 20.98 10.79 -1.73
N GLU A 119 22.27 10.47 -1.64
CA GLU A 119 22.97 9.64 -2.63
C GLU A 119 22.54 8.16 -2.58
N GLU A 120 22.15 7.65 -1.42
CA GLU A 120 21.54 6.32 -1.24
C GLU A 120 20.01 6.42 -1.27
N ILE A 121 19.50 7.06 -2.30
CA ILE A 121 18.08 7.37 -2.43
C ILE A 121 17.28 6.12 -2.73
N GLY A 122 16.16 6.00 -2.08
CA GLY A 122 15.16 5.04 -2.51
C GLY A 122 14.13 4.72 -1.46
N VAL A 123 13.23 3.85 -1.89
CA VAL A 123 12.28 3.18 -1.04
C VAL A 123 13.07 2.23 -0.14
N GLN A 124 12.90 2.38 1.15
CA GLN A 124 13.46 1.45 2.14
C GLN A 124 12.47 0.28 2.28
N ASP A 125 12.59 -0.67 1.36
CA ASP A 125 11.65 -1.77 1.25
C ASP A 125 11.87 -2.78 2.38
N GLU A 126 13.11 -3.19 2.60
CA GLU A 126 13.48 -4.21 3.58
C GLU A 126 13.12 -3.82 5.02
N GLU A 127 13.21 -2.56 5.38
CA GLU A 127 12.77 -2.05 6.68
C GLU A 127 11.25 -2.19 6.86
N SER A 128 10.49 -2.05 5.78
CA SER A 128 9.02 -2.19 5.81
C SER A 128 8.57 -3.64 6.05
N TRP A 129 9.40 -4.63 5.67
CA TRP A 129 9.09 -6.05 5.89
C TRP A 129 8.98 -6.41 7.37
N PHE A 130 9.82 -5.79 8.22
CA PHE A 130 9.75 -6.01 9.66
C PHE A 130 8.39 -5.65 10.24
N ASP A 131 7.87 -4.48 9.86
CA ASP A 131 6.54 -4.03 10.29
C ASP A 131 5.43 -4.91 9.70
N ALA A 132 5.58 -5.35 8.44
CA ALA A 132 4.60 -6.17 7.75
C ALA A 132 4.42 -7.55 8.39
N ILE A 133 5.53 -8.20 8.81
CA ILE A 133 5.50 -9.51 9.47
C ILE A 133 5.36 -9.42 10.99
N GLY A 134 5.27 -8.20 11.55
CA GLY A 134 5.22 -7.97 13.00
C GLY A 134 4.08 -8.67 13.73
N GLY A 135 3.02 -9.08 13.01
CA GLY A 135 1.91 -9.87 13.54
C GLY A 135 2.02 -11.38 13.31
N SER A 136 3.10 -11.86 12.68
CA SER A 136 3.32 -13.28 12.43
C SER A 136 3.64 -14.04 13.73
N PRO A 137 3.07 -15.22 13.95
CA PRO A 137 3.45 -16.09 15.06
C PRO A 137 4.90 -16.58 14.94
N ARG A 138 5.48 -16.53 13.74
CA ARG A 138 6.89 -16.91 13.46
C ARG A 138 7.88 -15.82 13.82
N LEU A 139 7.44 -14.57 14.10
CA LEU A 139 8.29 -13.49 14.62
C LEU A 139 7.96 -13.27 16.11
N LYS A 140 8.60 -14.05 16.98
CA LYS A 140 8.38 -13.94 18.43
C LYS A 140 9.13 -12.73 19.01
N ARG A 141 8.45 -12.03 19.94
CA ARG A 141 9.02 -10.88 20.65
C ARG A 141 9.13 -11.16 22.14
N SER A 142 10.28 -10.86 22.71
CA SER A 142 10.54 -10.90 24.16
C SER A 142 11.24 -9.61 24.58
N GLY A 143 10.48 -8.64 25.09
CA GLY A 143 10.99 -7.31 25.42
C GLY A 143 11.48 -6.55 24.18
N ALA A 144 12.79 -6.23 24.16
CA ALA A 144 13.46 -5.59 23.01
C ALA A 144 14.03 -6.58 21.99
N TRP A 145 13.92 -7.87 22.25
CA TRP A 145 14.50 -8.93 21.43
C TRP A 145 13.45 -9.61 20.58
N TYR A 146 13.86 -9.99 19.37
CA TYR A 146 13.07 -10.72 18.39
C TYR A 146 13.76 -12.04 18.04
N GLU A 147 12.97 -13.04 17.71
CA GLU A 147 13.37 -14.37 17.31
C GLU A 147 12.53 -14.80 16.13
N LEU A 148 13.20 -15.18 15.03
CA LEU A 148 12.53 -15.70 13.85
C LEU A 148 12.48 -17.22 13.91
N LEU A 149 11.32 -17.79 13.56
CA LEU A 149 11.10 -19.23 13.51
C LEU A 149 10.84 -19.69 12.07
N ASP A 150 11.25 -20.92 11.77
CA ASP A 150 10.83 -21.62 10.57
C ASP A 150 9.39 -22.19 10.71
N LYS A 151 8.94 -22.96 9.72
CA LYS A 151 7.63 -23.63 9.76
C LYS A 151 7.49 -24.72 10.82
N ASP A 152 8.61 -25.27 11.25
CA ASP A 152 8.68 -26.35 12.25
C ASP A 152 8.94 -25.79 13.66
N ASP A 153 8.75 -24.47 13.86
CA ASP A 153 8.99 -23.76 15.13
C ASP A 153 10.46 -23.76 15.60
N ASN A 154 11.43 -24.08 14.74
CA ASN A 154 12.84 -23.96 15.09
C ASN A 154 13.34 -22.54 14.93
N THR A 155 14.21 -22.10 15.83
CA THR A 155 14.82 -20.77 15.79
C THR A 155 15.79 -20.63 14.62
N ILE A 156 15.63 -19.59 13.81
CA ILE A 156 16.53 -19.26 12.72
C ILE A 156 17.57 -18.26 13.20
N GLY A 157 18.79 -18.72 13.31
CA GLY A 157 19.90 -17.91 13.78
C GLY A 157 19.81 -17.55 15.26
N THR A 158 20.21 -16.34 15.63
CA THR A 158 20.20 -15.83 17.00
C THR A 158 19.19 -14.73 17.18
N LYS A 159 18.75 -14.50 18.43
CA LYS A 159 17.89 -13.36 18.78
C LYS A 159 18.54 -12.04 18.38
N PHE A 160 17.73 -11.09 17.96
CA PHE A 160 18.18 -9.80 17.46
C PHE A 160 17.29 -8.66 17.97
N GLN A 161 17.79 -7.44 17.90
CA GLN A 161 17.02 -6.22 18.15
C GLN A 161 16.51 -5.64 16.82
N ALA A 162 15.42 -4.87 16.84
CA ALA A 162 14.85 -4.25 15.64
C ALA A 162 15.88 -3.42 14.84
N SER A 163 16.83 -2.76 15.51
CA SER A 163 17.91 -1.99 14.87
C SER A 163 18.88 -2.85 14.04
N LYS A 164 18.89 -4.17 14.25
CA LYS A 164 19.72 -5.12 13.52
C LYS A 164 18.98 -5.86 12.41
N TRP A 165 17.75 -5.45 12.10
CA TRP A 165 16.92 -6.13 11.13
C TRP A 165 17.56 -6.26 9.75
N VAL A 166 17.99 -5.13 9.16
CA VAL A 166 18.59 -5.11 7.81
C VAL A 166 19.90 -5.91 7.77
N GLU A 167 20.70 -5.82 8.83
CA GLU A 167 21.93 -6.61 8.96
C GLU A 167 21.62 -8.12 8.99
N ARG A 168 20.51 -8.54 9.63
CA ARG A 168 20.07 -9.94 9.66
C ARG A 168 19.59 -10.44 8.30
N LEU A 169 19.02 -9.59 7.47
CA LEU A 169 18.61 -9.94 6.12
C LEU A 169 19.78 -10.22 5.15
N ALA A 170 21.02 -9.94 5.55
CA ALA A 170 22.20 -10.34 4.80
C ALA A 170 22.46 -11.87 4.90
N ASP A 171 21.92 -12.54 5.92
CA ASP A 171 21.90 -14.00 6.00
C ASP A 171 20.81 -14.55 5.08
N GLU A 172 21.20 -15.33 4.08
CA GLU A 172 20.31 -15.85 3.04
C GLU A 172 19.20 -16.74 3.62
N ASN A 173 19.52 -17.60 4.60
CA ASN A 173 18.53 -18.46 5.24
C ASN A 173 17.49 -17.63 6.01
N PHE A 174 17.94 -16.64 6.76
CA PHE A 174 17.07 -15.71 7.47
C PHE A 174 16.17 -14.96 6.50
N ARG A 175 16.74 -14.39 5.43
CA ARG A 175 16.02 -13.65 4.38
C ARG A 175 14.94 -14.50 3.70
N ASN A 176 15.28 -15.74 3.34
CA ASN A 176 14.34 -16.65 2.67
C ASN A 176 13.12 -16.98 3.55
N ASN A 177 13.33 -17.19 4.85
CA ASN A 177 12.22 -17.40 5.77
C ASN A 177 11.36 -16.14 5.97
N VAL A 178 11.96 -14.95 5.96
CA VAL A 178 11.20 -13.69 5.99
C VAL A 178 10.36 -13.55 4.72
N LEU A 179 10.93 -13.81 3.54
CA LEU A 179 10.20 -13.75 2.27
C LEU A 179 9.05 -14.76 2.22
N GLU A 180 9.25 -15.95 2.77
CA GLU A 180 8.20 -16.96 2.88
C GLU A 180 7.05 -16.48 3.77
N ILE A 181 7.32 -15.90 4.94
CA ILE A 181 6.30 -15.29 5.80
C ILE A 181 5.59 -14.14 5.08
N MET A 182 6.34 -13.30 4.37
CA MET A 182 5.77 -12.21 3.57
C MET A 182 4.81 -12.73 2.51
N GLU A 183 5.16 -13.77 1.80
CA GLU A 183 4.31 -14.38 0.79
C GLU A 183 3.05 -14.98 1.42
N GLU A 184 3.18 -15.88 2.38
CA GLU A 184 2.08 -16.65 2.94
C GLU A 184 1.14 -15.81 3.81
N GLU A 185 1.69 -15.00 4.72
CA GLU A 185 0.91 -14.32 5.75
C GLU A 185 0.56 -12.86 5.42
N VAL A 186 1.27 -12.23 4.47
CA VAL A 186 1.03 -10.83 4.09
C VAL A 186 0.42 -10.72 2.71
N ILE A 187 1.05 -11.33 1.69
CA ILE A 187 0.61 -11.22 0.29
C ILE A 187 -0.61 -12.11 0.06
N MET A 188 -0.50 -13.41 0.37
CA MET A 188 -1.53 -14.42 0.13
C MET A 188 -2.61 -14.47 1.24
N LYS A 189 -2.46 -13.68 2.28
CA LYS A 189 -3.38 -13.61 3.43
C LYS A 189 -4.86 -13.53 3.05
N PHE A 190 -5.18 -13.00 1.89
CA PHE A 190 -6.55 -12.74 1.46
C PHE A 190 -7.02 -13.68 0.34
N ASP A 191 -6.15 -14.52 -0.21
CA ASP A 191 -6.53 -15.44 -1.30
C ASP A 191 -7.53 -16.50 -0.82
N ASN A 192 -7.45 -16.91 0.43
CA ASN A 192 -8.32 -17.91 1.04
C ASN A 192 -9.53 -17.32 1.78
N ARG A 193 -9.82 -16.03 1.62
CA ARG A 193 -10.96 -15.36 2.23
C ARG A 193 -12.14 -15.24 1.25
N THR A 194 -12.53 -16.34 0.65
CA THR A 194 -13.87 -16.47 0.10
C THR A 194 -14.79 -16.80 1.27
N ALA A 195 -15.85 -15.99 1.47
CA ALA A 195 -16.87 -16.34 2.42
C ALA A 195 -17.47 -17.68 1.99
N ASP A 196 -17.47 -18.67 2.87
CA ASP A 196 -18.21 -19.88 2.62
C ASP A 196 -19.71 -19.54 2.66
N ALA A 197 -20.44 -19.92 1.63
CA ALA A 197 -21.88 -19.63 1.54
C ALA A 197 -22.65 -20.27 2.71
N SER A 198 -22.19 -21.39 3.25
CA SER A 198 -22.75 -22.04 4.42
C SER A 198 -22.55 -21.23 5.70
N GLU A 199 -21.40 -20.55 5.86
CA GLU A 199 -21.14 -19.67 6.99
C GLU A 199 -22.00 -18.39 6.97
N VAL A 200 -22.34 -17.90 5.76
CA VAL A 200 -23.08 -16.63 5.59
C VAL A 200 -24.60 -16.84 5.67
N TYR A 201 -25.10 -17.93 5.10
CA TYR A 201 -26.55 -18.14 4.97
C TYR A 201 -27.14 -19.19 5.95
N GLY A 202 -26.26 -19.84 6.74
CA GLY A 202 -26.64 -20.97 7.58
C GLY A 202 -27.08 -22.17 6.74
N GLU A 203 -26.99 -23.36 7.31
CA GLU A 203 -27.64 -24.53 6.73
C GLU A 203 -29.14 -24.29 6.82
N GLN A 204 -29.83 -24.08 5.71
CA GLN A 204 -31.28 -24.11 5.65
C GLN A 204 -31.66 -25.57 5.70
N GLU A 205 -32.03 -26.06 6.90
CA GLU A 205 -32.79 -27.31 7.07
C GLU A 205 -34.23 -27.17 6.54
#